data_106f31f4c91be6bcd5e8449790ec7686
#
_entry.id   106f31f4c91be6bcd5e8449790ec7686
#
_cell.length_a   1.000
_cell.length_b   1.000
_cell.length_c   1.000
_cell.angle_alpha   90.00
_cell.angle_beta   90.00
_cell.angle_gamma   90.00
#
_symmetry.space_group_name_H-M   'P 1'
#
loop_
_entity.id
_entity.type
_entity.pdbx_description
1 polymer ?
#
loop_
_entity_poly.entity_id
_entity_poly.type
_entity_poly.pdbx_seq_one_letter_code
_entity_poly.pdbx_strand_id
1 'polypeptide(L)'
;KGAAVMPHALINNVKLKLGEKGELLKEYVQWLSQRVQKLRNDENYMPVFHIDVYGTIGAIFGVDNYPAMADYLAELEEAAKPFHLRIEGPMDAEEREKQMLCLKGLREEVDRRGINVELVADEWCNTLEDVKYFADNKAGHMAQIKTPDLGGINNIVEAVLYCKEKGFGAYQGGTCNETDRSAQVCVNCAMATKPDQILAKPGMGVDEGYMIVYNEMERILALRKARK
;
A
#
# COMPACT_ATOMS: atom_id res chain seq x y z
N LYS A 1 -14.47 -9.55 -9.14
CA LYS A 1 -13.95 -8.43 -8.35
C LYS A 1 -12.61 -8.90 -7.83
N GLY A 2 -11.52 -8.43 -8.46
CA GLY A 2 -10.18 -8.95 -8.23
C GLY A 2 -9.66 -8.62 -6.83
N ALA A 3 -8.95 -9.56 -6.22
CA ALA A 3 -8.06 -9.25 -5.12
C ALA A 3 -6.81 -8.56 -5.68
N ALA A 4 -6.36 -7.49 -5.07
CA ALA A 4 -5.05 -6.93 -5.37
C ALA A 4 -3.98 -7.97 -5.02
N VAL A 5 -3.05 -8.21 -5.93
CA VAL A 5 -1.87 -9.02 -5.62
C VAL A 5 -0.89 -8.10 -4.92
N MET A 6 -0.53 -8.44 -3.70
CA MET A 6 0.38 -7.66 -2.88
C MET A 6 1.58 -8.52 -2.50
N PRO A 7 2.62 -8.57 -3.33
CA PRO A 7 3.85 -9.25 -2.96
C PRO A 7 4.65 -8.37 -1.99
N HIS A 8 4.63 -8.71 -0.71
CA HIS A 8 5.55 -8.13 0.26
C HIS A 8 6.96 -8.63 -0.01
N ALA A 9 7.81 -7.76 -0.51
CA ALA A 9 9.23 -8.00 -0.56
C ALA A 9 9.90 -7.34 0.64
N LEU A 10 10.10 -8.09 1.73
CA LEU A 10 10.92 -7.64 2.84
C LEU A 10 12.37 -7.47 2.38
N ILE A 11 12.87 -6.25 2.38
CA ILE A 11 14.15 -5.91 1.79
C ILE A 11 15.11 -5.45 2.88
N ASN A 12 15.87 -6.38 3.42
CA ASN A 12 16.89 -6.10 4.44
C ASN A 12 18.23 -5.63 3.86
N ASN A 13 18.41 -5.68 2.54
CA ASN A 13 19.63 -5.24 1.88
C ASN A 13 19.29 -4.69 0.49
N VAL A 14 19.35 -3.38 0.35
CA VAL A 14 18.97 -2.62 -0.86
C VAL A 14 19.69 -3.14 -2.10
N LYS A 15 21.02 -3.25 -2.05
CA LYS A 15 21.82 -3.65 -3.21
C LYS A 15 21.55 -5.07 -3.69
N LEU A 16 21.26 -6.00 -2.76
CA LEU A 16 20.99 -7.38 -3.12
C LEU A 16 19.57 -7.62 -3.61
N LYS A 17 18.62 -6.79 -3.22
CA LYS A 17 17.19 -7.02 -3.48
C LYS A 17 16.62 -6.14 -4.61
N LEU A 18 17.03 -4.88 -4.70
CA LEU A 18 16.61 -4.00 -5.78
C LEU A 18 17.64 -3.90 -6.91
N GLY A 19 18.89 -4.25 -6.67
CA GLY A 19 20.03 -3.91 -7.51
C GLY A 19 20.60 -2.53 -7.16
N GLU A 20 21.75 -2.17 -7.74
CA GLU A 20 22.41 -0.89 -7.45
C GLU A 20 21.63 0.34 -7.97
N LYS A 21 20.82 0.13 -8.99
CA LYS A 21 19.99 1.15 -9.66
C LYS A 21 18.50 0.78 -9.68
N GLY A 22 18.11 -0.21 -8.87
CA GLY A 22 16.73 -0.69 -8.83
C GLY A 22 16.35 -1.67 -9.95
N GLU A 23 17.34 -2.15 -10.75
CA GLU A 23 17.11 -3.01 -11.90
C GLU A 23 16.40 -4.32 -11.55
N LEU A 24 16.72 -4.93 -10.40
CA LEU A 24 16.12 -6.21 -9.99
C LEU A 24 14.64 -6.06 -9.62
N LEU A 25 14.25 -4.93 -9.03
CA LEU A 25 12.83 -4.68 -8.77
C LEU A 25 12.06 -4.48 -10.08
N LYS A 26 12.63 -3.76 -11.03
CA LYS A 26 12.03 -3.59 -12.36
C LYS A 26 11.83 -4.93 -13.09
N GLU A 27 12.84 -5.79 -13.08
CA GLU A 27 12.77 -7.15 -13.64
C GLU A 27 11.67 -7.98 -12.94
N TYR A 28 11.59 -7.88 -11.62
CA TYR A 28 10.56 -8.57 -10.85
C TYR A 28 9.14 -8.09 -11.19
N VAL A 29 8.94 -6.77 -11.29
CA VAL A 29 7.64 -6.19 -11.68
C VAL A 29 7.23 -6.65 -13.07
N GLN A 30 8.17 -6.64 -14.02
CA GLN A 30 7.94 -7.13 -15.38
C GLN A 30 7.59 -8.64 -15.40
N TRP A 31 8.34 -9.44 -14.66
CA TRP A 31 8.04 -10.87 -14.52
C TRP A 31 6.65 -11.07 -13.90
N LEU A 32 6.30 -10.34 -12.85
CA LEU A 32 5.00 -10.43 -12.20
C LEU A 32 3.86 -10.09 -13.17
N SER A 33 4.01 -9.01 -13.93
CA SER A 33 3.04 -8.62 -14.96
C SER A 33 2.83 -9.73 -15.99
N GLN A 34 3.91 -10.26 -16.56
CA GLN A 34 3.85 -11.36 -17.52
C GLN A 34 3.21 -12.62 -16.91
N ARG A 35 3.55 -12.91 -15.64
CA ARG A 35 3.02 -14.07 -14.93
C ARG A 35 1.52 -13.98 -14.70
N VAL A 36 1.03 -12.82 -14.26
CA VAL A 36 -0.41 -12.57 -14.04
C VAL A 36 -1.16 -12.64 -15.38
N GLN A 37 -0.65 -12.00 -16.43
CA GLN A 37 -1.27 -12.07 -17.77
C GLN A 37 -1.40 -13.50 -18.27
N LYS A 38 -0.38 -14.32 -18.05
CA LYS A 38 -0.37 -15.73 -18.46
C LYS A 38 -1.35 -16.61 -17.66
N LEU A 39 -1.54 -16.31 -16.37
CA LEU A 39 -2.30 -17.16 -15.45
C LEU A 39 -3.74 -16.73 -15.22
N ARG A 40 -4.10 -15.47 -15.53
CA ARG A 40 -5.46 -14.99 -15.35
C ARG A 40 -6.42 -15.75 -16.28
N ASN A 41 -7.55 -16.18 -15.73
CA ASN A 41 -8.60 -16.88 -16.49
C ASN A 41 -9.58 -15.92 -17.18
N ASP A 42 -9.53 -14.63 -16.85
CA ASP A 42 -10.39 -13.57 -17.39
C ASP A 42 -9.51 -12.35 -17.71
N GLU A 43 -9.57 -11.88 -18.95
CA GLU A 43 -8.83 -10.69 -19.38
C GLU A 43 -9.25 -9.42 -18.65
N ASN A 44 -10.48 -9.39 -18.12
CA ASN A 44 -10.97 -8.29 -17.30
C ASN A 44 -10.45 -8.33 -15.84
N TYR A 45 -9.75 -9.41 -15.46
CA TYR A 45 -9.05 -9.47 -14.18
C TYR A 45 -7.80 -8.60 -14.24
N MET A 46 -7.90 -7.40 -13.67
CA MET A 46 -6.85 -6.37 -13.65
C MET A 46 -6.47 -6.04 -12.21
N PRO A 47 -5.66 -6.91 -11.56
CA PRO A 47 -5.21 -6.64 -10.20
C PRO A 47 -4.30 -5.41 -10.14
N VAL A 48 -4.36 -4.68 -9.05
CA VAL A 48 -3.39 -3.64 -8.73
C VAL A 48 -2.15 -4.29 -8.10
N PHE A 49 -0.98 -3.96 -8.59
CA PHE A 49 0.27 -4.36 -7.95
C PHE A 49 0.61 -3.34 -6.86
N HIS A 50 0.66 -3.79 -5.64
CA HIS A 50 1.04 -2.99 -4.50
C HIS A 50 2.35 -3.55 -3.92
N ILE A 51 3.41 -2.78 -4.00
CA ILE A 51 4.75 -3.21 -3.61
C ILE A 51 5.28 -2.26 -2.54
N ASP A 52 5.56 -2.81 -1.38
CA ASP A 52 6.22 -2.12 -0.29
C ASP A 52 7.74 -2.24 -0.46
N VAL A 53 8.43 -1.11 -0.48
CA VAL A 53 9.86 -1.04 -0.76
C VAL A 53 10.69 -0.54 0.43
N TYR A 54 10.09 -0.28 1.59
CA TYR A 54 10.80 0.03 2.84
C TYR A 54 11.87 1.13 2.71
N GLY A 55 11.54 2.23 2.07
CA GLY A 55 12.45 3.37 1.88
C GLY A 55 13.56 3.17 0.86
N THR A 56 13.64 2.01 0.22
CA THR A 56 14.82 1.64 -0.57
C THR A 56 14.99 2.43 -1.87
N ILE A 57 13.93 2.95 -2.48
CA ILE A 57 14.03 3.83 -3.65
C ILE A 57 14.74 5.13 -3.25
N GLY A 58 14.33 5.75 -2.14
CA GLY A 58 15.01 6.92 -1.59
C GLY A 58 16.48 6.67 -1.20
N ALA A 59 16.79 5.47 -0.71
CA ALA A 59 18.15 5.07 -0.38
C ALA A 59 19.05 4.94 -1.64
N ILE A 60 18.49 4.57 -2.79
CA ILE A 60 19.22 4.46 -4.05
C ILE A 60 19.40 5.83 -4.72
N PHE A 61 18.33 6.62 -4.81
CA PHE A 61 18.31 7.83 -5.64
C PHE A 61 18.45 9.12 -4.84
N GLY A 62 18.33 9.08 -3.52
CA GLY A 62 18.24 10.22 -2.61
C GLY A 62 16.80 10.58 -2.27
N VAL A 63 16.51 10.83 -0.98
CA VAL A 63 15.14 11.05 -0.48
C VAL A 63 14.50 12.35 -0.98
N ASP A 64 15.28 13.31 -1.42
CA ASP A 64 14.88 14.61 -1.96
C ASP A 64 15.15 14.75 -3.48
N ASN A 65 15.69 13.71 -4.12
CA ASN A 65 15.94 13.70 -5.55
C ASN A 65 14.70 13.23 -6.32
N TYR A 66 13.62 14.02 -6.26
CA TYR A 66 12.34 13.67 -6.88
C TYR A 66 12.42 13.38 -8.37
N PRO A 67 13.22 14.12 -9.19
CA PRO A 67 13.33 13.80 -10.61
C PRO A 67 13.87 12.39 -10.87
N ALA A 68 14.91 11.96 -10.18
CA ALA A 68 15.51 10.65 -10.36
C ALA A 68 14.57 9.53 -9.87
N MET A 69 13.89 9.74 -8.73
CA MET A 69 12.87 8.78 -8.26
C MET A 69 11.69 8.70 -9.24
N ALA A 70 11.23 9.81 -9.79
CA ALA A 70 10.16 9.84 -10.75
C ALA A 70 10.54 9.16 -12.08
N ASP A 71 11.78 9.33 -12.56
CA ASP A 71 12.31 8.59 -13.72
C ASP A 71 12.20 7.08 -13.48
N TYR A 72 12.66 6.63 -12.32
CA TYR A 72 12.60 5.22 -11.95
C TYR A 72 11.15 4.71 -11.77
N LEU A 73 10.26 5.50 -11.18
CA LEU A 73 8.83 5.15 -11.05
C LEU A 73 8.13 5.03 -12.41
N ALA A 74 8.50 5.86 -13.38
CA ALA A 74 8.02 5.72 -14.75
C ALA A 74 8.50 4.42 -15.42
N GLU A 75 9.73 3.98 -15.15
CA GLU A 75 10.21 2.69 -15.61
C GLU A 75 9.48 1.51 -14.96
N LEU A 76 9.14 1.63 -13.67
CA LEU A 76 8.33 0.61 -12.97
C LEU A 76 6.89 0.58 -13.48
N GLU A 77 6.29 1.75 -13.77
CA GLU A 77 4.97 1.82 -14.41
C GLU A 77 4.96 1.06 -15.74
N GLU A 78 5.95 1.30 -16.60
CA GLU A 78 6.05 0.60 -17.89
C GLU A 78 6.21 -0.92 -17.70
N ALA A 79 7.02 -1.34 -16.73
CA ALA A 79 7.23 -2.74 -16.39
C ALA A 79 5.95 -3.41 -15.85
N ALA A 80 5.08 -2.67 -15.16
CA ALA A 80 3.84 -3.18 -14.58
C ALA A 80 2.71 -3.34 -15.60
N LYS A 81 2.79 -2.66 -16.75
CA LYS A 81 1.68 -2.67 -17.74
C LYS A 81 1.24 -4.09 -18.13
N PRO A 82 -0.06 -4.32 -18.24
CA PRO A 82 -1.17 -3.35 -18.23
C PRO A 82 -1.75 -3.08 -16.83
N PHE A 83 -1.11 -3.51 -15.76
CA PHE A 83 -1.61 -3.42 -14.39
C PHE A 83 -1.25 -2.08 -13.74
N HIS A 84 -2.15 -1.58 -12.89
CA HIS A 84 -1.87 -0.39 -12.08
C HIS A 84 -0.86 -0.72 -10.97
N LEU A 85 0.03 0.23 -10.66
CA LEU A 85 1.10 0.08 -9.68
C LEU A 85 0.92 1.02 -8.50
N ARG A 86 1.09 0.48 -7.29
CA ARG A 86 1.24 1.21 -6.04
C ARG A 86 2.61 0.92 -5.45
N ILE A 87 3.28 1.97 -5.01
CA ILE A 87 4.57 1.86 -4.30
C ILE A 87 4.38 2.41 -2.89
N GLU A 88 4.49 1.52 -1.92
CA GLU A 88 4.44 1.82 -0.49
C GLU A 88 5.84 2.08 0.03
N GLY A 89 5.98 3.09 0.91
CA GLY A 89 7.25 3.44 1.54
C GLY A 89 8.39 3.73 0.55
N PRO A 90 8.22 4.63 -0.47
CA PRO A 90 9.27 4.84 -1.48
C PRO A 90 10.56 5.42 -0.90
N MET A 91 10.49 6.13 0.22
CA MET A 91 11.63 6.68 0.95
C MET A 91 11.40 6.62 2.45
N ASP A 92 12.48 6.65 3.24
CA ASP A 92 12.51 6.98 4.66
C ASP A 92 13.45 8.16 4.86
N ALA A 93 12.90 9.30 5.28
CA ALA A 93 13.64 10.54 5.50
C ALA A 93 14.13 10.70 6.96
N GLU A 94 13.98 9.65 7.78
CA GLU A 94 14.45 9.54 9.16
C GLU A 94 13.86 10.60 10.14
N GLU A 95 12.84 11.36 9.68
CA GLU A 95 12.15 12.38 10.47
C GLU A 95 10.74 12.62 9.92
N ARG A 96 9.76 12.77 10.81
CA ARG A 96 8.32 12.87 10.47
C ARG A 96 7.99 14.01 9.51
N GLU A 97 8.45 15.22 9.81
CA GLU A 97 8.14 16.40 8.97
C GLU A 97 8.85 16.31 7.61
N LYS A 98 10.11 15.91 7.63
CA LYS A 98 10.90 15.70 6.41
C LYS A 98 10.28 14.60 5.56
N GLN A 99 9.84 13.50 6.15
CA GLN A 99 9.15 12.41 5.43
C GLN A 99 7.90 12.93 4.71
N MET A 100 7.06 13.68 5.41
CA MET A 100 5.86 14.29 4.82
C MET A 100 6.23 15.21 3.66
N LEU A 101 7.21 16.09 3.82
CA LEU A 101 7.64 17.03 2.78
C LEU A 101 8.24 16.31 1.57
N CYS A 102 9.09 15.29 1.80
CA CYS A 102 9.69 14.51 0.73
C CYS A 102 8.65 13.70 -0.05
N LEU A 103 7.73 13.05 0.64
CA LEU A 103 6.69 12.27 -0.03
C LEU A 103 5.71 13.17 -0.79
N LYS A 104 5.38 14.35 -0.25
CA LYS A 104 4.61 15.38 -0.97
C LYS A 104 5.33 15.83 -2.23
N GLY A 105 6.62 16.18 -2.14
CA GLY A 105 7.42 16.60 -3.28
C GLY A 105 7.52 15.54 -4.38
N LEU A 106 7.71 14.27 -3.98
CA LEU A 106 7.70 13.17 -4.95
C LEU A 106 6.33 12.99 -5.61
N ARG A 107 5.24 13.09 -4.85
CA ARG A 107 3.90 13.04 -5.41
C ARG A 107 3.66 14.16 -6.44
N GLU A 108 4.00 15.40 -6.09
CA GLU A 108 3.84 16.54 -6.99
C GLU A 108 4.62 16.34 -8.30
N GLU A 109 5.81 15.75 -8.23
CA GLU A 109 6.62 15.44 -9.41
C GLU A 109 6.02 14.32 -10.26
N VAL A 110 5.53 13.26 -9.64
CA VAL A 110 4.82 12.13 -10.30
C VAL A 110 3.56 12.64 -11.01
N ASP A 111 2.73 13.42 -10.32
CA ASP A 111 1.49 13.99 -10.86
C ASP A 111 1.78 14.96 -12.02
N ARG A 112 2.76 15.85 -11.85
CA ARG A 112 3.18 16.81 -12.88
C ARG A 112 3.63 16.13 -14.17
N ARG A 113 4.27 14.97 -14.06
CA ARG A 113 4.77 14.19 -15.21
C ARG A 113 3.73 13.23 -15.78
N GLY A 114 2.57 13.08 -15.17
CA GLY A 114 1.52 12.17 -15.59
C GLY A 114 1.90 10.69 -15.44
N ILE A 115 2.78 10.37 -14.47
CA ILE A 115 3.17 8.99 -14.15
C ILE A 115 2.03 8.34 -13.36
N ASN A 116 1.49 7.25 -13.87
CA ASN A 116 0.34 6.56 -13.27
C ASN A 116 0.77 5.54 -12.19
N VAL A 117 1.48 6.02 -11.17
CA VAL A 117 1.88 5.26 -10.00
C VAL A 117 1.31 5.93 -8.75
N GLU A 118 0.60 5.18 -7.91
CA GLU A 118 0.15 5.67 -6.62
C GLU A 118 1.23 5.46 -5.55
N LEU A 119 1.57 6.51 -4.80
CA LEU A 119 2.50 6.47 -3.69
C LEU A 119 1.72 6.30 -2.38
N VAL A 120 2.13 5.33 -1.57
CA VAL A 120 1.48 5.01 -0.30
C VAL A 120 2.38 5.43 0.87
N ALA A 121 1.86 6.29 1.74
CA ALA A 121 2.55 6.69 2.97
C ALA A 121 2.53 5.55 3.98
N ASP A 122 3.70 5.15 4.47
CA ASP A 122 3.90 4.13 5.50
C ASP A 122 4.77 4.64 6.64
N GLU A 123 6.05 4.90 6.38
CA GLU A 123 6.98 5.40 7.38
C GLU A 123 6.48 6.75 7.94
N TRP A 124 6.59 6.92 9.28
CA TRP A 124 6.16 8.11 10.01
C TRP A 124 4.65 8.42 9.95
N CYS A 125 3.84 7.51 9.36
CA CYS A 125 2.38 7.60 9.31
C CYS A 125 1.75 6.56 10.26
N ASN A 126 2.02 6.68 11.58
CA ASN A 126 1.74 5.64 12.56
C ASN A 126 0.56 5.94 13.48
N THR A 127 0.17 7.21 13.63
CA THR A 127 -0.94 7.63 14.49
C THR A 127 -2.09 8.23 13.68
N LEU A 128 -3.26 8.40 14.30
CA LEU A 128 -4.38 9.11 13.66
C LEU A 128 -4.00 10.53 13.24
N GLU A 129 -3.22 11.23 14.08
CA GLU A 129 -2.72 12.58 13.81
C GLU A 129 -1.77 12.59 12.61
N ASP A 130 -0.94 11.55 12.46
CA ASP A 130 -0.05 11.43 11.31
C ASP A 130 -0.86 11.19 10.03
N VAL A 131 -1.82 10.27 10.05
CA VAL A 131 -2.71 10.02 8.89
C VAL A 131 -3.39 11.30 8.44
N LYS A 132 -3.92 12.10 9.40
CA LYS A 132 -4.52 13.39 9.09
C LYS A 132 -3.50 14.38 8.52
N TYR A 133 -2.30 14.44 9.09
CA TYR A 133 -1.23 15.33 8.66
C TYR A 133 -0.79 15.02 7.23
N PHE A 134 -0.58 13.75 6.90
CA PHE A 134 -0.22 13.33 5.55
C PHE A 134 -1.36 13.58 4.53
N ALA A 135 -2.60 13.28 4.92
CA ALA A 135 -3.76 13.50 4.05
C ALA A 135 -4.01 14.99 3.76
N ASP A 136 -3.91 15.86 4.77
CA ASP A 136 -4.09 17.31 4.62
C ASP A 136 -3.03 17.94 3.72
N ASN A 137 -1.81 17.44 3.79
CA ASN A 137 -0.69 17.91 2.97
C ASN A 137 -0.58 17.22 1.61
N LYS A 138 -1.46 16.24 1.32
CA LYS A 138 -1.37 15.44 0.10
C LYS A 138 -0.02 14.74 -0.06
N ALA A 139 0.57 14.28 1.05
CA ALA A 139 1.84 13.56 1.06
C ALA A 139 1.61 12.09 0.68
N GLY A 140 1.81 11.76 -0.58
CA GLY A 140 1.41 10.51 -1.21
C GLY A 140 -0.03 10.56 -1.76
N HIS A 141 -0.47 9.47 -2.34
CA HIS A 141 -1.83 9.30 -2.89
C HIS A 141 -2.74 8.56 -1.92
N MET A 142 -2.15 7.78 -1.02
CA MET A 142 -2.83 6.89 -0.08
C MET A 142 -2.02 6.79 1.22
N ALA A 143 -2.69 6.55 2.35
CA ALA A 143 -2.04 6.20 3.62
C ALA A 143 -2.25 4.72 3.94
N GLN A 144 -1.19 4.08 4.43
CA GLN A 144 -1.30 2.81 5.14
C GLN A 144 -1.81 3.09 6.56
N ILE A 145 -2.97 2.54 6.88
CA ILE A 145 -3.59 2.64 8.20
C ILE A 145 -3.25 1.38 8.99
N LYS A 146 -2.26 1.50 9.88
CA LYS A 146 -1.74 0.39 10.69
C LYS A 146 -2.73 0.05 11.80
N THR A 147 -3.69 -0.81 11.51
CA THR A 147 -4.81 -1.13 12.40
C THR A 147 -4.40 -1.41 13.87
N PRO A 148 -3.35 -2.17 14.18
CA PRO A 148 -2.96 -2.42 15.56
C PRO A 148 -2.37 -1.20 16.28
N ASP A 149 -1.80 -0.24 15.55
CA ASP A 149 -0.98 0.84 16.11
C ASP A 149 -1.80 2.11 16.43
N LEU A 150 -3.00 2.26 15.85
CA LEU A 150 -3.80 3.46 16.03
C LEU A 150 -4.46 3.59 17.42
N GLY A 151 -4.25 2.64 18.32
CA GLY A 151 -4.69 2.68 19.72
C GLY A 151 -6.16 2.35 19.99
N GLY A 152 -7.04 2.40 19.00
CA GLY A 152 -8.45 2.05 19.18
C GLY A 152 -9.25 1.94 17.88
N ILE A 153 -10.35 1.20 17.93
CA ILE A 153 -11.25 0.97 16.78
C ILE A 153 -11.81 2.30 16.23
N ASN A 154 -12.15 3.24 17.10
CA ASN A 154 -12.61 4.57 16.71
C ASN A 154 -11.56 5.31 15.86
N ASN A 155 -10.29 5.24 16.22
CA ASN A 155 -9.22 5.86 15.45
C ASN A 155 -9.04 5.24 14.06
N ILE A 156 -9.18 3.90 13.96
CA ILE A 156 -9.12 3.19 12.68
C ILE A 156 -10.26 3.66 11.76
N VAL A 157 -11.48 3.70 12.30
CA VAL A 157 -12.66 4.16 11.57
C VAL A 157 -12.49 5.61 11.13
N GLU A 158 -12.06 6.48 12.04
CA GLU A 158 -11.85 7.90 11.77
C GLU A 158 -10.75 8.10 10.71
N ALA A 159 -9.63 7.38 10.78
CA ALA A 159 -8.55 7.48 9.80
C ALA A 159 -9.05 7.19 8.38
N VAL A 160 -9.79 6.08 8.19
CA VAL A 160 -10.35 5.74 6.87
C VAL A 160 -11.32 6.80 6.37
N LEU A 161 -12.25 7.23 7.22
CA LEU A 161 -13.27 8.22 6.84
C LEU A 161 -12.63 9.59 6.54
N TYR A 162 -11.64 9.99 7.31
CA TYR A 162 -10.90 11.22 7.09
C TYR A 162 -10.14 11.23 5.76
N CYS A 163 -9.42 10.15 5.46
CA CYS A 163 -8.77 10.02 4.15
C CYS A 163 -9.78 10.19 3.00
N LYS A 164 -10.92 9.52 3.09
CA LYS A 164 -11.98 9.62 2.09
C LYS A 164 -12.54 11.04 1.96
N GLU A 165 -12.78 11.73 3.08
CA GLU A 165 -13.23 13.13 3.09
C GLU A 165 -12.24 14.04 2.37
N LYS A 166 -10.94 13.80 2.55
CA LYS A 166 -9.86 14.59 1.92
C LYS A 166 -9.56 14.18 0.47
N GLY A 167 -10.26 13.18 -0.07
CA GLY A 167 -9.93 12.62 -1.39
C GLY A 167 -8.52 12.02 -1.42
N PHE A 168 -8.14 11.38 -0.30
CA PHE A 168 -6.89 10.66 -0.11
C PHE A 168 -7.20 9.18 0.03
N GLY A 169 -6.41 8.31 -0.58
CA GLY A 169 -6.65 6.87 -0.52
C GLY A 169 -6.46 6.31 0.89
N ALA A 170 -7.23 5.30 1.24
CA ALA A 170 -7.15 4.61 2.51
C ALA A 170 -6.81 3.12 2.30
N TYR A 171 -5.65 2.71 2.74
CA TYR A 171 -5.22 1.33 2.76
C TYR A 171 -5.22 0.83 4.21
N GLN A 172 -6.16 -0.03 4.54
CA GLN A 172 -6.23 -0.62 5.87
C GLN A 172 -5.25 -1.80 5.94
N GLY A 173 -4.03 -1.50 6.33
CA GLY A 173 -2.91 -2.40 6.42
C GLY A 173 -2.80 -3.10 7.77
N GLY A 174 -1.59 -3.36 8.20
CA GLY A 174 -1.28 -4.03 9.45
C GLY A 174 0.20 -3.93 9.79
N THR A 175 0.61 -4.68 10.80
CA THR A 175 1.99 -4.82 11.24
C THR A 175 2.40 -6.28 11.25
N CYS A 176 3.69 -6.56 11.42
CA CYS A 176 4.21 -7.93 11.48
C CYS A 176 3.75 -8.74 12.72
N ASN A 177 3.06 -8.10 13.67
CA ASN A 177 2.56 -8.72 14.90
C ASN A 177 1.07 -9.08 14.84
N GLU A 178 0.53 -9.33 13.67
CA GLU A 178 -0.88 -9.65 13.48
C GLU A 178 -1.25 -11.05 13.98
N THR A 179 -2.49 -11.16 14.42
CA THR A 179 -3.12 -12.42 14.83
C THR A 179 -4.43 -12.63 14.07
N ASP A 180 -5.02 -13.82 14.16
CA ASP A 180 -6.35 -14.10 13.62
C ASP A 180 -7.41 -13.13 14.17
N ARG A 181 -7.29 -12.77 15.45
CA ARG A 181 -8.21 -11.85 16.13
C ARG A 181 -8.08 -10.42 15.62
N SER A 182 -6.85 -9.92 15.46
CA SER A 182 -6.63 -8.58 14.90
C SER A 182 -7.09 -8.50 13.44
N ALA A 183 -6.87 -9.56 12.66
CA ALA A 183 -7.37 -9.66 11.30
C ALA A 183 -8.91 -9.58 11.23
N GLN A 184 -9.62 -10.29 12.10
CA GLN A 184 -11.09 -10.21 12.19
C GLN A 184 -11.57 -8.79 12.54
N VAL A 185 -10.95 -8.13 13.52
CA VAL A 185 -11.28 -6.74 13.89
C VAL A 185 -11.04 -5.80 12.69
N CYS A 186 -9.91 -5.96 12.00
CA CYS A 186 -9.58 -5.20 10.81
C CYS A 186 -10.67 -5.34 9.73
N VAL A 187 -11.11 -6.57 9.45
CA VAL A 187 -12.20 -6.84 8.48
C VAL A 187 -13.50 -6.15 8.90
N ASN A 188 -13.87 -6.20 10.18
CA ASN A 188 -15.09 -5.53 10.66
C ASN A 188 -15.04 -4.02 10.42
N CYS A 189 -13.91 -3.37 10.73
CA CYS A 189 -13.70 -1.95 10.46
C CYS A 189 -13.75 -1.65 8.95
N ALA A 190 -13.05 -2.47 8.14
CA ALA A 190 -13.01 -2.30 6.70
C ALA A 190 -14.38 -2.47 6.03
N MET A 191 -15.16 -3.45 6.43
CA MET A 191 -16.52 -3.66 5.91
C MET A 191 -17.47 -2.50 6.25
N ALA A 192 -17.25 -1.83 7.39
CA ALA A 192 -18.02 -0.66 7.80
C ALA A 192 -17.59 0.62 7.07
N THR A 193 -16.29 0.86 6.92
CA THR A 193 -15.73 2.12 6.40
C THR A 193 -15.41 2.11 4.91
N LYS A 194 -15.23 0.90 4.33
CA LYS A 194 -14.91 0.66 2.91
C LYS A 194 -13.65 1.42 2.48
N PRO A 195 -12.47 1.09 3.03
CA PRO A 195 -11.20 1.57 2.51
C PRO A 195 -11.00 1.09 1.07
N ASP A 196 -10.04 1.69 0.37
CA ASP A 196 -9.70 1.31 -1.00
C ASP A 196 -9.01 -0.05 -1.07
N GLN A 197 -8.35 -0.43 0.01
CA GLN A 197 -7.64 -1.71 0.13
C GLN A 197 -7.65 -2.20 1.58
N ILE A 198 -7.63 -3.53 1.73
CA ILE A 198 -7.37 -4.23 3.00
C ILE A 198 -6.28 -5.26 2.79
N LEU A 199 -5.36 -5.37 3.74
CA LEU A 199 -4.28 -6.35 3.72
C LEU A 199 -4.74 -7.70 4.30
N ALA A 200 -4.35 -8.78 3.64
CA ALA A 200 -4.47 -10.15 4.17
C ALA A 200 -3.30 -10.47 5.12
N LYS A 201 -3.02 -9.64 6.01
CA LYS A 201 -2.14 -9.64 7.19
C LYS A 201 -0.69 -10.11 7.01
N PRO A 202 0.28 -9.22 7.29
CA PRO A 202 1.70 -9.60 7.33
C PRO A 202 2.00 -10.50 8.53
N GLY A 203 3.08 -11.26 8.46
CA GLY A 203 3.50 -12.19 9.51
C GLY A 203 2.73 -13.51 9.55
N MET A 204 1.72 -13.67 8.68
CA MET A 204 1.01 -14.93 8.46
C MET A 204 1.39 -15.54 7.11
N GLY A 205 1.18 -16.84 6.93
CA GLY A 205 1.21 -17.44 5.60
C GLY A 205 0.19 -16.78 4.69
N VAL A 206 0.48 -16.69 3.39
CA VAL A 206 -0.42 -16.05 2.41
C VAL A 206 -1.81 -16.68 2.45
N ASP A 207 -1.88 -18.01 2.47
CA ASP A 207 -3.15 -18.74 2.51
C ASP A 207 -3.89 -18.50 3.84
N GLU A 208 -3.19 -18.51 4.97
CA GLU A 208 -3.78 -18.25 6.28
C GLU A 208 -4.37 -16.85 6.37
N GLY A 209 -3.58 -15.83 6.02
CA GLY A 209 -4.02 -14.44 6.04
C GLY A 209 -5.22 -14.19 5.13
N TYR A 210 -5.18 -14.75 3.92
CA TYR A 210 -6.29 -14.65 2.97
C TYR A 210 -7.55 -15.34 3.51
N MET A 211 -7.43 -16.58 3.99
CA MET A 211 -8.57 -17.35 4.48
C MET A 211 -9.24 -16.72 5.70
N ILE A 212 -8.45 -16.17 6.63
CA ILE A 212 -9.02 -15.48 7.81
C ILE A 212 -9.82 -14.25 7.37
N VAL A 213 -9.25 -13.41 6.52
CA VAL A 213 -9.90 -12.20 6.03
C VAL A 213 -11.16 -12.53 5.21
N TYR A 214 -11.05 -13.48 4.28
CA TYR A 214 -12.17 -13.89 3.45
C TYR A 214 -13.31 -14.50 4.26
N ASN A 215 -13.01 -15.44 5.15
CA ASN A 215 -14.03 -16.11 5.98
C ASN A 215 -14.74 -15.11 6.90
N GLU A 216 -14.02 -14.13 7.45
CA GLU A 216 -14.65 -13.10 8.28
C GLU A 216 -15.57 -12.18 7.46
N MET A 217 -15.17 -11.81 6.24
CA MET A 217 -16.04 -11.07 5.32
C MET A 217 -17.34 -11.85 5.03
N GLU A 218 -17.23 -13.14 4.69
CA GLU A 218 -18.39 -14.00 4.44
C GLU A 218 -19.28 -14.15 5.69
N ARG A 219 -18.67 -14.30 6.88
CA ARG A 219 -19.42 -14.35 8.14
C ARG A 219 -20.25 -13.08 8.37
N ILE A 220 -19.65 -11.90 8.16
CA ILE A 220 -20.35 -10.61 8.31
C ILE A 220 -21.50 -10.50 7.30
N LEU A 221 -21.27 -10.89 6.04
CA LEU A 221 -22.29 -10.86 5.00
C LEU A 221 -23.46 -11.80 5.32
N ALA A 222 -23.17 -13.01 5.82
CA ALA A 222 -24.19 -13.97 6.25
C ALA A 222 -25.03 -13.43 7.41
N LEU A 223 -24.41 -12.85 8.43
CA LEU A 223 -25.10 -12.21 9.56
C LEU A 223 -25.99 -11.05 9.11
N ARG A 224 -25.50 -10.21 8.19
CA ARG A 224 -26.30 -9.11 7.62
C ARG A 224 -27.51 -9.64 6.84
N LYS A 225 -27.34 -10.72 6.10
CA LYS A 225 -28.44 -11.36 5.35
C LYS A 225 -29.50 -11.98 6.28
N ALA A 226 -29.06 -12.56 7.38
CA ALA A 226 -29.95 -13.18 8.37
C ALA A 226 -30.80 -12.17 9.18
N ARG A 227 -30.38 -10.89 9.22
CA ARG A 227 -31.12 -9.82 9.93
C ARG A 227 -32.20 -9.14 9.06
N LYS A 228 -32.30 -9.51 7.80
CA LYS A 228 -33.38 -9.07 6.89
C LYS A 228 -34.56 -10.03 6.95
#